data_18a97d46b9dc7515e6d761380434a55e
#
_entry.id   18a97d46b9dc7515e6d761380434a55e
#
_cell.length_a   1.000
_cell.length_b   1.000
_cell.length_c   1.000
_cell.angle_alpha   90.00
_cell.angle_beta   90.00
_cell.angle_gamma   90.00
#
_symmetry.space_group_name_H-M   'P 1'
#
loop_
_entity.id
_entity.type
_entity.pdbx_description
1 polymer ?
#
loop_
_entity_poly.entity_id
_entity_poly.type
_entity_poly.pdbx_seq_one_letter_code
_entity_poly.pdbx_strand_id
1 'polypeptide(L)'
;MCIRDRPEETHKTIVNNGWLRTGDLGYLDKDGYVFVSGRIKELIIKGGENIAPREIDEALLAHPSILEAAAFAVPCDDYGERVEACVCLKEKVSVELADLKSHCESQIGKYKCPDKIHIVADLPKGPSGKVQRLKLYELIYDN
;
A
#
# COMPACT_ATOMS: atom_id res chain seq x y z
N MET A 1 -8.53 -7.74 18.93
CA MET A 1 -8.88 -6.53 19.74
C MET A 1 -10.37 -6.28 19.54
N CYS A 2 -11.16 -6.46 20.61
CA CYS A 2 -12.59 -6.23 20.53
C CYS A 2 -12.89 -4.76 20.78
N ILE A 3 -13.50 -4.07 19.83
CA ILE A 3 -13.94 -2.66 19.98
C ILE A 3 -14.88 -2.52 21.20
N ARG A 4 -15.65 -3.56 21.51
CA ARG A 4 -16.58 -3.61 22.65
C ARG A 4 -15.94 -3.41 24.01
N ASP A 5 -14.66 -3.73 24.17
CA ASP A 5 -13.93 -3.64 25.43
C ASP A 5 -13.36 -2.24 25.71
N ARG A 6 -13.49 -1.33 24.73
CA ARG A 6 -12.92 0.03 24.81
C ARG A 6 -13.96 1.06 24.36
N PRO A 7 -14.70 1.66 25.31
CA PRO A 7 -15.75 2.65 24.99
C PRO A 7 -15.25 3.82 24.15
N GLU A 8 -14.05 4.34 24.45
CA GLU A 8 -13.45 5.47 23.70
C GLU A 8 -13.19 5.13 22.23
N GLU A 9 -12.66 3.93 21.95
CA GLU A 9 -12.43 3.49 20.57
C GLU A 9 -13.77 3.20 19.85
N THR A 10 -14.76 2.71 20.57
CA THR A 10 -16.11 2.52 20.04
C THR A 10 -16.72 3.85 19.62
N HIS A 11 -16.61 4.91 20.44
CA HIS A 11 -17.12 6.23 20.09
C HIS A 11 -16.39 6.89 18.91
N LYS A 12 -15.10 6.60 18.71
CA LYS A 12 -14.35 7.06 17.54
C LYS A 12 -14.75 6.32 16.28
N THR A 13 -15.13 5.06 16.41
CA THR A 13 -15.42 4.16 15.28
C THR A 13 -16.88 4.25 14.85
N ILE A 14 -17.80 4.32 15.82
CA ILE A 14 -19.24 4.45 15.57
C ILE A 14 -19.63 5.90 15.82
N VAL A 15 -20.00 6.62 14.77
CA VAL A 15 -20.29 8.05 14.79
C VAL A 15 -21.69 8.34 14.26
N ASN A 16 -22.22 9.52 14.58
CA ASN A 16 -23.43 10.09 13.97
C ASN A 16 -24.55 9.07 13.68
N ASN A 17 -25.28 8.66 14.70
CA ASN A 17 -26.45 7.76 14.57
C ASN A 17 -26.12 6.33 14.11
N GLY A 18 -24.95 5.80 14.48
CA GLY A 18 -24.63 4.40 14.25
C GLY A 18 -23.83 4.11 12.97
N TRP A 19 -23.31 5.12 12.31
CA TRP A 19 -22.40 4.92 11.17
C TRP A 19 -21.04 4.39 11.63
N LEU A 20 -20.59 3.31 11.01
CA LEU A 20 -19.28 2.70 11.25
C LEU A 20 -18.22 3.30 10.31
N ARG A 21 -17.16 3.85 10.89
CA ARG A 21 -15.95 4.22 10.14
C ARG A 21 -15.09 2.99 9.96
N THR A 22 -15.05 2.43 8.74
CA THR A 22 -14.24 1.26 8.43
C THR A 22 -12.74 1.58 8.36
N GLY A 23 -12.38 2.82 8.05
CA GLY A 23 -11.02 3.25 7.74
C GLY A 23 -10.59 2.89 6.31
N ASP A 24 -11.52 2.35 5.52
CA ASP A 24 -11.28 2.04 4.13
C ASP A 24 -11.67 3.23 3.24
N LEU A 25 -11.02 3.32 2.09
CA LEU A 25 -11.34 4.23 0.99
C LEU A 25 -12.00 3.45 -0.13
N GLY A 26 -12.99 4.04 -0.74
CA GLY A 26 -13.68 3.43 -1.86
C GLY A 26 -14.53 4.44 -2.61
N TYR A 27 -15.11 3.99 -3.70
CA TYR A 27 -16.06 4.75 -4.50
C TYR A 27 -17.22 3.88 -4.93
N LEU A 28 -18.32 4.52 -5.30
CA LEU A 28 -19.49 3.89 -5.93
C LEU A 28 -19.40 4.12 -7.43
N ASP A 29 -19.65 3.10 -8.21
CA ASP A 29 -19.85 3.28 -9.64
C ASP A 29 -21.29 3.76 -9.96
N LYS A 30 -21.55 4.00 -11.24
CA LYS A 30 -22.88 4.44 -11.72
C LYS A 30 -24.00 3.44 -11.47
N ASP A 31 -23.68 2.17 -11.28
CA ASP A 31 -24.61 1.07 -11.04
C ASP A 31 -24.79 0.78 -9.53
N GLY A 32 -24.08 1.53 -8.66
CA GLY A 32 -24.16 1.45 -7.21
C GLY A 32 -23.27 0.40 -6.56
N TYR A 33 -22.33 -0.19 -7.30
CA TYR A 33 -21.35 -1.12 -6.73
C TYR A 33 -20.24 -0.37 -5.99
N VAL A 34 -19.86 -0.91 -4.83
CA VAL A 34 -18.78 -0.37 -3.99
C VAL A 34 -17.45 -0.98 -4.40
N PHE A 35 -16.48 -0.12 -4.71
CA PHE A 35 -15.10 -0.50 -4.98
C PHE A 35 -14.21 0.03 -3.86
N VAL A 36 -13.49 -0.87 -3.18
CA VAL A 36 -12.53 -0.50 -2.14
C VAL A 36 -11.17 -0.28 -2.79
N SER A 37 -10.66 0.95 -2.71
CA SER A 37 -9.37 1.36 -3.31
C SER A 37 -8.20 1.28 -2.35
N GLY A 38 -8.43 1.27 -1.04
CA GLY A 38 -7.35 1.19 -0.06
C GLY A 38 -7.79 1.51 1.37
N ARG A 39 -6.80 1.85 2.21
CA ARG A 39 -7.03 2.28 3.59
C ARG A 39 -6.51 3.68 3.81
N ILE A 40 -7.24 4.48 4.59
CA ILE A 40 -6.87 5.87 4.90
C ILE A 40 -5.48 5.95 5.54
N LYS A 41 -5.17 5.05 6.48
CA LYS A 41 -3.89 5.02 7.20
C LYS A 41 -2.69 4.56 6.36
N GLU A 42 -2.95 3.98 5.20
CA GLU A 42 -1.92 3.45 4.29
C GLU A 42 -1.67 4.36 3.10
N LEU A 43 -2.46 5.44 2.94
CA LEU A 43 -2.25 6.42 1.86
C LEU A 43 -0.86 7.02 1.95
N ILE A 44 -0.25 7.15 0.78
CA ILE A 44 1.02 7.87 0.61
C ILE A 44 0.69 9.28 0.17
N ILE A 45 1.15 10.28 0.92
CA ILE A 45 0.88 11.69 0.66
C ILE A 45 2.13 12.32 0.03
N LYS A 46 2.24 12.22 -1.29
CA LYS A 46 3.37 12.76 -2.05
C LYS A 46 3.01 14.13 -2.63
N GLY A 47 3.70 15.17 -2.17
CA GLY A 47 3.48 16.52 -2.68
C GLY A 47 2.03 17.03 -2.57
N GLY A 48 1.30 16.58 -1.54
CA GLY A 48 -0.13 16.91 -1.33
C GLY A 48 -1.11 16.04 -2.11
N GLU A 49 -0.63 15.11 -2.95
CA GLU A 49 -1.48 14.14 -3.65
C GLU A 49 -1.57 12.83 -2.87
N ASN A 50 -2.79 12.33 -2.73
CA ASN A 50 -3.06 11.05 -2.07
C ASN A 50 -2.91 9.90 -3.07
N ILE A 51 -1.90 9.05 -2.85
CA ILE A 51 -1.62 7.88 -3.67
C ILE A 51 -2.06 6.63 -2.91
N ALA A 52 -2.93 5.83 -3.52
CA ALA A 52 -3.33 4.54 -2.96
C ALA A 52 -2.23 3.49 -3.23
N PRO A 53 -1.59 2.91 -2.20
CA PRO A 53 -0.52 1.93 -2.41
C PRO A 53 -0.95 0.72 -3.23
N ARG A 54 -2.22 0.34 -3.14
CA ARG A 54 -2.78 -0.80 -3.88
C ARG A 54 -2.66 -0.65 -5.40
N GLU A 55 -2.80 0.56 -5.94
CA GLU A 55 -2.63 0.84 -7.36
C GLU A 55 -1.20 0.49 -7.83
N ILE A 56 -0.23 0.77 -6.97
CA ILE A 56 1.18 0.47 -7.23
C ILE A 56 1.45 -1.03 -7.09
N ASP A 57 0.88 -1.65 -6.05
CA ASP A 57 0.99 -3.10 -5.85
C ASP A 57 0.47 -3.87 -7.08
N GLU A 58 -0.71 -3.49 -7.58
CA GLU A 58 -1.33 -4.12 -8.75
C GLU A 58 -0.49 -3.93 -10.01
N ALA A 59 0.09 -2.74 -10.21
CA ALA A 59 0.98 -2.47 -11.33
C ALA A 59 2.25 -3.33 -11.28
N LEU A 60 2.85 -3.49 -10.10
CA LEU A 60 4.02 -4.35 -9.90
C LEU A 60 3.68 -5.83 -10.05
N LEU A 61 2.56 -6.29 -9.48
CA LEU A 61 2.09 -7.67 -9.58
C LEU A 61 1.74 -8.10 -11.01
N ALA A 62 1.42 -7.15 -11.90
CA ALA A 62 1.23 -7.43 -13.33
C ALA A 62 2.52 -7.87 -14.03
N HIS A 63 3.69 -7.62 -13.45
CA HIS A 63 4.95 -8.12 -13.98
C HIS A 63 5.11 -9.62 -13.75
N PRO A 64 5.46 -10.43 -14.78
CA PRO A 64 5.49 -11.89 -14.71
C PRO A 64 6.47 -12.46 -13.69
N SER A 65 7.52 -11.74 -13.34
CA SER A 65 8.57 -12.15 -12.41
C SER A 65 8.22 -11.90 -10.93
N ILE A 66 7.18 -11.14 -10.64
CA ILE A 66 6.81 -10.76 -9.27
C ILE A 66 5.80 -11.75 -8.69
N LEU A 67 6.07 -12.22 -7.48
CA LEU A 67 5.19 -13.06 -6.68
C LEU A 67 4.30 -12.23 -5.75
N GLU A 68 4.92 -11.29 -5.01
CA GLU A 68 4.24 -10.37 -4.09
C GLU A 68 4.84 -8.98 -4.22
N ALA A 69 4.03 -7.96 -4.01
CA ALA A 69 4.45 -6.57 -4.00
C ALA A 69 3.70 -5.77 -2.95
N ALA A 70 4.36 -4.81 -2.34
CA ALA A 70 3.74 -3.87 -1.43
C ALA A 70 4.47 -2.52 -1.46
N ALA A 71 3.78 -1.48 -1.87
CA ALA A 71 4.27 -0.12 -1.83
C ALA A 71 4.03 0.50 -0.44
N PHE A 72 4.88 1.42 -0.03
CA PHE A 72 4.80 2.10 1.26
C PHE A 72 5.36 3.52 1.18
N ALA A 73 4.98 4.34 2.16
CA ALA A 73 5.46 5.70 2.30
C ALA A 73 6.84 5.72 2.99
N VAL A 74 7.71 6.58 2.50
CA VAL A 74 8.98 6.91 3.14
C VAL A 74 9.04 8.43 3.32
N PRO A 75 9.39 8.94 4.52
CA PRO A 75 9.54 10.39 4.73
C PRO A 75 10.52 11.01 3.72
N CYS A 76 10.18 12.18 3.20
CA CYS A 76 10.96 12.90 2.21
C CYS A 76 10.82 14.41 2.44
N ASP A 77 11.95 15.11 2.50
CA ASP A 77 11.97 16.57 2.77
C ASP A 77 11.32 17.38 1.65
N ASP A 78 11.44 16.93 0.38
CA ASP A 78 10.93 17.67 -0.78
C ASP A 78 9.42 17.51 -0.98
N TYR A 79 8.87 16.33 -0.69
CA TYR A 79 7.47 15.98 -0.99
C TYR A 79 6.64 15.58 0.24
N GLY A 80 7.21 15.66 1.45
CA GLY A 80 6.63 15.12 2.68
C GLY A 80 6.78 13.60 2.74
N GLU A 81 6.30 12.89 1.73
CA GLU A 81 6.49 11.45 1.54
C GLU A 81 6.88 11.13 0.09
N ARG A 82 7.62 10.06 -0.08
CA ARG A 82 7.89 9.43 -1.37
C ARG A 82 7.40 7.99 -1.37
N VAL A 83 7.24 7.44 -2.57
CA VAL A 83 6.81 6.06 -2.75
C VAL A 83 8.04 5.15 -2.83
N GLU A 84 8.06 4.10 -2.03
CA GLU A 84 8.95 2.95 -2.22
C GLU A 84 8.15 1.66 -2.22
N ALA A 85 8.72 0.58 -2.72
CA ALA A 85 8.05 -0.71 -2.76
C ALA A 85 9.00 -1.86 -2.40
N CYS A 86 8.47 -2.87 -1.71
CA CYS A 86 9.12 -4.16 -1.56
C CYS A 86 8.46 -5.17 -2.49
N VAL A 87 9.26 -6.01 -3.13
CA VAL A 87 8.80 -7.08 -4.02
C VAL A 87 9.46 -8.40 -3.67
N CYS A 88 8.69 -9.48 -3.74
CA CYS A 88 9.20 -10.84 -3.72
C CYS A 88 9.16 -11.39 -5.14
N LEU A 89 10.26 -11.97 -5.60
CA LEU A 89 10.35 -12.59 -6.92
C LEU A 89 9.85 -14.03 -6.87
N LYS A 90 9.36 -14.52 -8.00
CA LYS A 90 9.09 -15.96 -8.18
C LYS A 90 10.39 -16.76 -8.14
N GLU A 91 10.28 -18.04 -7.84
CA GLU A 91 11.44 -18.93 -7.77
C GLU A 91 12.21 -18.96 -9.11
N LYS A 92 13.54 -18.97 -8.99
CA LYS A 92 14.49 -19.09 -10.13
C LYS A 92 14.38 -17.97 -11.18
N VAL A 93 13.82 -16.83 -10.82
CA VAL A 93 13.73 -15.67 -11.70
C VAL A 93 14.64 -14.57 -11.19
N SER A 94 15.38 -13.94 -12.08
CA SER A 94 16.09 -12.69 -11.85
C SER A 94 15.48 -11.61 -12.73
N VAL A 95 15.42 -10.39 -12.23
CA VAL A 95 14.90 -9.24 -12.96
C VAL A 95 15.72 -8.01 -12.62
N GLU A 96 15.96 -7.17 -13.60
CA GLU A 96 16.61 -5.88 -13.39
C GLU A 96 15.63 -4.88 -12.78
N LEU A 97 16.08 -4.12 -11.77
CA LEU A 97 15.24 -3.10 -11.14
C LEU A 97 14.75 -2.05 -12.13
N ALA A 98 15.56 -1.75 -13.15
CA ALA A 98 15.18 -0.82 -14.19
C ALA A 98 13.98 -1.31 -15.02
N ASP A 99 13.88 -2.61 -15.28
CA ASP A 99 12.76 -3.21 -16.00
C ASP A 99 11.48 -3.17 -15.17
N LEU A 100 11.56 -3.47 -13.86
CA LEU A 100 10.42 -3.34 -12.94
C LEU A 100 9.92 -1.90 -12.88
N LYS A 101 10.83 -0.94 -12.80
CA LYS A 101 10.50 0.48 -12.76
C LYS A 101 9.84 0.94 -14.06
N SER A 102 10.41 0.60 -15.21
CA SER A 102 9.85 0.91 -16.52
C SER A 102 8.46 0.29 -16.72
N HIS A 103 8.27 -0.96 -16.28
CA HIS A 103 6.98 -1.62 -16.31
C HIS A 103 5.95 -0.86 -15.45
N CYS A 104 6.29 -0.54 -14.22
CA CYS A 104 5.41 0.20 -13.30
C CYS A 104 5.07 1.59 -13.87
N GLU A 105 6.04 2.33 -14.37
CA GLU A 105 5.83 3.64 -15.01
C GLU A 105 4.87 3.57 -16.20
N SER A 106 4.93 2.50 -16.99
CA SER A 106 4.03 2.29 -18.13
C SER A 106 2.58 2.07 -17.73
N GLN A 107 2.34 1.53 -16.52
CA GLN A 107 1.02 1.23 -16.00
C GLN A 107 0.36 2.42 -15.28
N ILE A 108 1.10 3.10 -14.42
CA ILE A 108 0.56 4.11 -13.49
C ILE A 108 1.21 5.49 -13.62
N GLY A 109 2.14 5.65 -14.54
CA GLY A 109 2.86 6.90 -14.76
C GLY A 109 4.01 7.12 -13.79
N LYS A 110 4.91 8.01 -14.18
CA LYS A 110 6.16 8.29 -13.46
C LYS A 110 5.95 8.85 -12.05
N TYR A 111 4.92 9.67 -11.85
CA TYR A 111 4.69 10.35 -10.56
C TYR A 111 4.35 9.37 -9.44
N LYS A 112 3.54 8.35 -9.72
CA LYS A 112 3.12 7.31 -8.77
C LYS A 112 4.11 6.15 -8.67
N CYS A 113 5.01 6.01 -9.65
CA CYS A 113 6.00 4.94 -9.67
C CYS A 113 6.92 5.04 -8.44
N PRO A 114 7.29 3.90 -7.83
CA PRO A 114 8.24 3.89 -6.71
C PRO A 114 9.58 4.51 -7.08
N ASP A 115 10.10 5.38 -6.22
CA ASP A 115 11.45 5.94 -6.37
C ASP A 115 12.51 4.85 -6.20
N LYS A 116 12.25 3.90 -5.27
CA LYS A 116 13.06 2.70 -5.06
C LYS A 116 12.21 1.45 -4.97
N ILE A 117 12.73 0.35 -5.49
CA ILE A 117 12.14 -0.99 -5.37
C ILE A 117 13.17 -1.88 -4.66
N HIS A 118 12.74 -2.50 -3.56
CA HIS A 118 13.55 -3.40 -2.76
C HIS A 118 13.13 -4.84 -3.02
N ILE A 119 14.09 -5.68 -3.42
CA ILE A 119 13.84 -7.12 -3.56
C ILE A 119 14.07 -7.76 -2.19
N VAL A 120 13.06 -8.39 -1.64
CA VAL A 120 13.08 -9.04 -0.33
C VAL A 120 12.67 -10.50 -0.44
N ALA A 121 13.10 -11.33 0.52
CA ALA A 121 12.77 -12.75 0.52
C ALA A 121 11.28 -12.98 0.86
N ASP A 122 10.73 -12.20 1.79
CA ASP A 122 9.32 -12.28 2.21
C ASP A 122 8.84 -10.91 2.70
N LEU A 123 7.53 -10.70 2.65
CA LEU A 123 6.87 -9.50 3.19
C LEU A 123 6.35 -9.77 4.61
N PRO A 124 6.41 -8.78 5.52
CA PRO A 124 5.87 -8.94 6.87
C PRO A 124 4.35 -9.14 6.80
N LYS A 125 3.87 -10.24 7.38
CA LYS A 125 2.44 -10.60 7.39
C LYS A 125 1.90 -10.69 8.80
N GLY A 126 0.64 -10.32 8.98
CA GLY A 126 -0.09 -10.51 10.21
C GLY A 126 -0.62 -11.95 10.37
N PRO A 127 -1.28 -12.26 11.49
CA PRO A 127 -1.87 -13.59 11.74
C PRO A 127 -2.89 -14.03 10.69
N SER A 128 -3.52 -13.08 10.00
CA SER A 128 -4.48 -13.32 8.91
C SER A 128 -3.82 -13.55 7.52
N GLY A 129 -2.50 -13.55 7.44
CA GLY A 129 -1.75 -13.64 6.18
C GLY A 129 -1.68 -12.35 5.37
N LYS A 130 -2.26 -11.26 5.86
CA LYS A 130 -2.23 -9.94 5.18
C LYS A 130 -0.90 -9.23 5.42
N VAL A 131 -0.36 -8.61 4.38
CA VAL A 131 0.85 -7.79 4.48
C VAL A 131 0.64 -6.64 5.46
N GLN A 132 1.57 -6.50 6.40
CA GLN A 132 1.64 -5.40 7.35
C GLN A 132 2.43 -4.23 6.75
N ARG A 133 1.80 -3.47 5.87
CA ARG A 133 2.42 -2.39 5.10
C ARG A 133 3.20 -1.39 5.95
N LEU A 134 2.65 -0.99 7.10
CA LEU A 134 3.29 -0.03 7.99
C LEU A 134 4.62 -0.52 8.60
N LYS A 135 4.90 -1.83 8.54
CA LYS A 135 6.18 -2.41 8.98
C LYS A 135 7.23 -2.48 7.89
N LEU A 136 6.90 -2.14 6.65
CA LEU A 136 7.87 -2.20 5.55
C LEU A 136 8.99 -1.17 5.72
N TYR A 137 8.68 -0.01 6.25
CA TYR A 137 9.69 1.00 6.56
C TYR A 137 10.73 0.48 7.55
N GLU A 138 10.28 -0.09 8.67
CA GLU A 138 11.17 -0.70 9.69
C GLU A 138 12.01 -1.84 9.10
N LEU A 139 11.41 -2.67 8.24
CA LEU A 139 12.11 -3.77 7.58
C LEU A 139 13.30 -3.30 6.74
N ILE A 140 13.19 -2.15 6.10
CA ILE A 140 14.21 -1.64 5.17
C ILE A 140 15.22 -0.72 5.85
N TYR A 141 14.79 0.09 6.83
CA TYR A 141 15.59 1.18 7.36
C TYR A 141 16.01 1.02 8.81
N ASP A 142 15.35 0.16 9.59
CA ASP A 142 15.64 -0.03 11.04
C ASP A 142 16.41 -1.32 11.34
N ASN A 143 17.03 -1.96 10.32
CA ASN A 143 17.92 -3.14 10.46
C ASN A 143 19.39 -2.74 10.50
#